data_bfa75be791549309747a1f063f531bc7
#
_entry.id   bfa75be791549309747a1f063f531bc7
#
_cell.length_a   1.000
_cell.length_b   1.000
_cell.length_c   1.000
_cell.angle_alpha   90.00
_cell.angle_beta   90.00
_cell.angle_gamma   90.00
#
_symmetry.space_group_name_H-M   'P 1'
#
loop_
_entity.id
_entity.type
_entity.pdbx_description
1 polymer ?
#
loop_
_entity_poly.entity_id
_entity_poly.type
_entity_poly.pdbx_seq_one_letter_code
_entity_poly.pdbx_strand_id
1 'polypeptide(L)'
;MTDESVPPPPEELAPPSPHGVKWLVAAVPFVTVGWLVLAAVLVAATFRIQRWELAPGEAMVVGRRITFEKNSDTKNPGPSGTVPTRHPAENSIRFVTAFGGQLSALDAVIGWLDPNVRVDTYEEHFGTRTPATNQKIGFQSMFSAKQIAEYVAMKRLGLDATFTEGPVTVSELVCDDVPAADSACRLLNVGDTIVTFDGEEVATLTDLARVMEGRKAGESVDLEVVPDGKEPDDKSARQKRTVRLMIHPEEAGRAIIGIVPADTRTVTLPFEVGISTPDIGGPSAGLAFTLALLDELTEGNLTGRGRVVATGTMSEKEEVGPIGALRQKAVAARDAGATLFLVPAGQSDEEVAEARAAGGPQIGRAHV
;
A
#
# COMPACT_ATOMS: atom_id res chain seq x y z
N MET A 1 -53.47 18.25 -81.53
CA MET A 1 -52.61 17.04 -81.64
C MET A 1 -51.53 17.17 -80.61
N THR A 2 -51.76 16.61 -79.44
CA THR A 2 -50.85 16.55 -78.30
C THR A 2 -50.13 15.23 -78.37
N ASP A 3 -48.78 15.29 -78.58
CA ASP A 3 -47.90 14.15 -78.61
C ASP A 3 -47.65 13.69 -77.14
N GLU A 4 -48.22 12.50 -76.86
CA GLU A 4 -48.17 11.90 -75.53
C GLU A 4 -46.92 10.96 -75.54
N SER A 5 -45.80 11.44 -75.07
CA SER A 5 -44.57 10.69 -74.92
C SER A 5 -44.73 9.64 -73.80
N VAL A 6 -44.70 8.37 -74.17
CA VAL A 6 -44.71 7.21 -73.24
C VAL A 6 -43.40 7.21 -72.45
N PRO A 7 -43.48 7.11 -71.10
CA PRO A 7 -42.27 7.02 -70.29
C PRO A 7 -41.51 5.71 -70.56
N PRO A 8 -40.16 5.70 -70.50
CA PRO A 8 -39.40 4.49 -70.73
C PRO A 8 -39.68 3.45 -69.63
N PRO A 9 -39.57 2.15 -69.95
CA PRO A 9 -39.77 1.10 -68.99
C PRO A 9 -38.72 1.16 -67.88
N PRO A 10 -39.05 0.73 -66.63
CA PRO A 10 -38.17 0.74 -65.52
C PRO A 10 -36.93 -0.11 -65.86
N GLU A 11 -35.74 0.45 -65.56
CA GLU A 11 -34.45 -0.18 -65.74
C GLU A 11 -34.37 -1.44 -64.84
N GLU A 12 -34.40 -2.61 -65.47
CA GLU A 12 -34.30 -3.88 -64.79
C GLU A 12 -32.88 -4.02 -64.23
N LEU A 13 -32.76 -3.92 -62.90
CA LEU A 13 -31.49 -4.08 -62.19
C LEU A 13 -30.86 -5.42 -62.55
N ALA A 14 -29.76 -5.38 -63.30
CA ALA A 14 -29.04 -6.55 -63.68
C ALA A 14 -28.69 -7.42 -62.47
N PRO A 15 -28.84 -8.75 -62.53
CA PRO A 15 -28.51 -9.63 -61.42
C PRO A 15 -27.02 -9.48 -61.04
N PRO A 16 -26.65 -9.54 -59.77
CA PRO A 16 -25.29 -9.35 -59.31
C PRO A 16 -24.36 -10.39 -59.99
N SER A 17 -23.20 -9.92 -60.46
CA SER A 17 -22.27 -10.74 -61.17
C SER A 17 -21.84 -11.96 -60.33
N PRO A 18 -21.69 -13.17 -60.90
CA PRO A 18 -21.34 -14.40 -60.17
C PRO A 18 -19.92 -14.32 -59.50
N HIS A 19 -19.09 -13.38 -59.88
CA HIS A 19 -17.79 -13.11 -59.22
C HIS A 19 -17.93 -12.43 -57.85
N GLY A 20 -18.91 -11.57 -57.67
CA GLY A 20 -19.19 -10.92 -56.37
C GLY A 20 -19.65 -11.91 -55.30
N VAL A 21 -20.50 -12.88 -55.67
CA VAL A 21 -20.99 -13.90 -54.74
C VAL A 21 -19.90 -14.87 -54.31
N LYS A 22 -19.00 -15.26 -55.19
CA LYS A 22 -17.86 -16.14 -54.87
C LYS A 22 -16.87 -15.46 -53.88
N TRP A 23 -16.66 -14.16 -54.04
CA TRP A 23 -15.78 -13.40 -53.13
C TRP A 23 -16.45 -13.27 -51.74
N LEU A 24 -17.75 -13.04 -51.64
CA LEU A 24 -18.49 -13.01 -50.37
C LEU A 24 -18.40 -14.35 -49.62
N VAL A 25 -18.62 -15.47 -50.34
CA VAL A 25 -18.50 -16.82 -49.76
C VAL A 25 -17.07 -17.10 -49.29
N ALA A 26 -16.03 -16.67 -50.05
CA ALA A 26 -14.64 -16.82 -49.63
C ALA A 26 -14.27 -15.94 -48.44
N ALA A 27 -14.93 -14.81 -48.21
CA ALA A 27 -14.73 -13.93 -47.06
C ALA A 27 -15.33 -14.48 -45.76
N VAL A 28 -16.39 -15.29 -45.80
CA VAL A 28 -17.09 -15.83 -44.64
C VAL A 28 -16.15 -16.49 -43.63
N PRO A 29 -15.22 -17.40 -43.96
CA PRO A 29 -14.33 -18.02 -43.00
C PRO A 29 -13.40 -16.99 -42.29
N PHE A 30 -12.94 -15.96 -42.99
CA PHE A 30 -12.09 -14.91 -42.40
C PHE A 30 -12.91 -14.04 -41.44
N VAL A 31 -14.14 -13.70 -41.79
CA VAL A 31 -15.05 -12.94 -40.92
C VAL A 31 -15.43 -13.77 -39.70
N THR A 32 -15.75 -15.05 -39.85
CA THR A 32 -16.07 -15.93 -38.72
C THR A 32 -14.87 -16.11 -37.78
N VAL A 33 -13.68 -16.33 -38.31
CA VAL A 33 -12.43 -16.41 -37.52
C VAL A 33 -12.18 -15.07 -36.81
N GLY A 34 -12.37 -13.94 -37.50
CA GLY A 34 -12.25 -12.60 -36.89
C GLY A 34 -13.19 -12.39 -35.71
N TRP A 35 -14.46 -12.80 -35.85
CA TRP A 35 -15.44 -12.75 -34.76
C TRP A 35 -15.09 -13.68 -33.60
N LEU A 36 -14.61 -14.91 -33.89
CA LEU A 36 -14.17 -15.85 -32.84
C LEU A 36 -12.95 -15.31 -32.07
N VAL A 37 -11.98 -14.73 -32.76
CA VAL A 37 -10.82 -14.09 -32.14
C VAL A 37 -11.26 -12.90 -31.27
N LEU A 38 -12.14 -12.04 -31.81
CA LEU A 38 -12.68 -10.92 -31.03
C LEU A 38 -13.42 -11.39 -29.77
N ALA A 39 -14.28 -12.41 -29.91
CA ALA A 39 -14.99 -13.01 -28.79
C ALA A 39 -14.02 -13.59 -27.75
N ALA A 40 -12.98 -14.31 -28.19
CA ALA A 40 -11.95 -14.86 -27.30
C ALA A 40 -11.19 -13.75 -26.55
N VAL A 41 -10.81 -12.67 -27.23
CA VAL A 41 -10.16 -11.50 -26.61
C VAL A 41 -11.08 -10.84 -25.58
N LEU A 42 -12.36 -10.64 -25.90
CA LEU A 42 -13.34 -10.06 -24.98
C LEU A 42 -13.53 -10.94 -23.73
N VAL A 43 -13.61 -12.26 -23.91
CA VAL A 43 -13.68 -13.20 -22.78
C VAL A 43 -12.40 -13.13 -21.96
N ALA A 44 -11.23 -13.15 -22.58
CA ALA A 44 -9.94 -13.06 -21.89
C ALA A 44 -9.77 -11.73 -21.15
N ALA A 45 -10.30 -10.63 -21.65
CA ALA A 45 -10.27 -9.31 -21.00
C ALA A 45 -11.21 -9.20 -19.80
N THR A 46 -12.29 -9.99 -19.78
CA THR A 46 -13.27 -9.95 -18.67
C THR A 46 -13.08 -11.03 -17.63
N PHE A 47 -12.46 -12.16 -18.01
CA PHE A 47 -12.24 -13.29 -17.12
C PHE A 47 -11.09 -13.00 -16.15
N ARG A 48 -11.44 -12.75 -14.88
CA ARG A 48 -10.46 -12.52 -13.81
C ARG A 48 -9.82 -13.84 -13.39
N ILE A 49 -8.49 -13.83 -13.26
CA ILE A 49 -7.69 -14.97 -12.84
C ILE A 49 -7.07 -14.71 -11.47
N GLN A 50 -6.56 -15.77 -10.81
CA GLN A 50 -5.85 -15.63 -9.52
C GLN A 50 -4.39 -15.21 -9.75
N ARG A 51 -4.23 -14.07 -10.40
CA ARG A 51 -2.95 -13.41 -10.63
C ARG A 51 -3.06 -11.96 -10.22
N TRP A 52 -1.99 -11.45 -9.67
CA TRP A 52 -1.88 -10.07 -9.20
C TRP A 52 -0.74 -9.37 -9.93
N GLU A 53 -1.01 -8.17 -10.40
CA GLU A 53 0.06 -7.34 -10.96
C GLU A 53 0.65 -6.43 -9.89
N LEU A 54 1.92 -6.15 -10.05
CA LEU A 54 2.63 -5.08 -9.38
C LEU A 54 3.31 -4.24 -10.44
N ALA A 55 2.74 -3.07 -10.70
CA ALA A 55 3.13 -2.16 -11.77
C ALA A 55 3.65 -0.83 -11.21
N PRO A 56 4.42 -0.04 -11.98
CA PRO A 56 4.75 1.33 -11.63
C PRO A 56 3.48 2.16 -11.38
N GLY A 57 3.44 2.86 -10.27
CA GLY A 57 2.36 3.80 -9.93
C GLY A 57 2.73 5.23 -10.32
N GLU A 58 2.37 6.19 -9.46
CA GLU A 58 2.59 7.62 -9.70
C GLU A 58 3.52 8.23 -8.65
N ALA A 59 4.20 9.31 -9.03
CA ALA A 59 4.94 10.16 -8.11
C ALA A 59 4.14 11.43 -7.81
N MET A 60 3.60 11.51 -6.59
CA MET A 60 2.64 12.53 -6.17
C MET A 60 3.30 13.59 -5.28
N VAL A 61 2.98 14.86 -5.52
CA VAL A 61 3.46 16.00 -4.72
C VAL A 61 2.82 15.95 -3.33
N VAL A 62 3.65 15.93 -2.28
CA VAL A 62 3.18 15.88 -0.89
C VAL A 62 2.62 17.25 -0.44
N GLY A 63 3.32 18.34 -0.68
CA GLY A 63 2.96 19.66 -0.17
C GLY A 63 1.53 20.12 -0.51
N ARG A 64 1.00 19.70 -1.68
CA ARG A 64 -0.40 19.99 -2.06
C ARG A 64 -1.43 19.19 -1.28
N ARG A 65 -1.00 18.20 -0.51
CA ARG A 65 -1.83 17.26 0.26
C ARG A 65 -1.78 17.54 1.76
N ILE A 66 -0.91 18.50 2.17
CA ILE A 66 -0.73 18.89 3.56
C ILE A 66 -1.67 20.04 3.89
N THR A 67 -2.38 19.92 5.00
CA THR A 67 -3.14 21.00 5.64
C THR A 67 -2.65 21.21 7.06
N PHE A 68 -2.68 22.47 7.53
CA PHE A 68 -2.38 22.84 8.89
C PHE A 68 -3.55 23.65 9.44
N GLU A 69 -4.12 23.19 10.56
CA GLU A 69 -5.27 23.84 11.17
C GLU A 69 -5.04 24.02 12.67
N LYS A 70 -5.70 25.03 13.27
CA LYS A 70 -5.75 25.10 14.72
C LYS A 70 -6.59 23.95 15.23
N ASN A 71 -6.16 23.36 16.34
CA ASN A 71 -6.96 22.35 17.00
C ASN A 71 -8.32 22.97 17.42
N SER A 72 -9.39 22.52 16.78
CA SER A 72 -10.77 23.01 16.99
C SER A 72 -11.62 22.03 17.79
N ASP A 73 -11.08 20.89 18.23
CA ASP A 73 -11.83 19.90 18.99
C ASP A 73 -12.09 20.42 20.42
N THR A 74 -13.32 20.87 20.66
CA THR A 74 -13.78 21.35 21.96
C THR A 74 -14.00 20.23 22.97
N LYS A 75 -14.08 18.98 22.52
CA LYS A 75 -14.26 17.81 23.39
C LYS A 75 -12.94 17.20 23.86
N ASN A 76 -11.90 17.38 23.08
CA ASN A 76 -10.54 16.92 23.38
C ASN A 76 -9.55 18.04 23.00
N PRO A 77 -9.49 19.13 23.79
CA PRO A 77 -8.63 20.26 23.46
C PRO A 77 -7.17 19.81 23.50
N GLY A 78 -6.65 19.46 22.33
CA GLY A 78 -5.22 19.25 22.15
C GLY A 78 -4.45 20.55 22.40
N PRO A 79 -3.10 20.51 22.41
CA PRO A 79 -2.29 21.69 22.64
C PRO A 79 -2.67 22.80 21.66
N SER A 80 -2.97 23.99 22.19
CA SER A 80 -3.35 25.17 21.39
C SER A 80 -2.12 25.92 20.87
N GLY A 81 -1.26 25.23 20.13
CA GLY A 81 -0.12 25.86 19.50
C GLY A 81 -0.52 26.78 18.35
N THR A 82 0.33 27.77 18.07
CA THR A 82 0.17 28.60 16.88
C THR A 82 0.63 27.82 15.67
N VAL A 83 -0.21 27.72 14.64
CA VAL A 83 0.20 27.18 13.35
C VAL A 83 1.35 28.03 12.79
N PRO A 84 2.53 27.44 12.51
CA PRO A 84 3.66 28.21 11.99
C PRO A 84 3.38 28.73 10.58
N THR A 85 4.19 29.70 10.15
CA THR A 85 4.13 30.20 8.78
C THR A 85 4.49 29.08 7.82
N ARG A 86 3.69 28.91 6.79
CA ARG A 86 3.93 27.94 5.73
C ARG A 86 4.83 28.54 4.65
N HIS A 87 5.82 27.77 4.21
CA HIS A 87 6.77 28.13 3.16
C HIS A 87 6.65 27.16 1.97
N PRO A 88 5.60 27.27 1.12
CA PRO A 88 5.37 26.32 0.05
C PRO A 88 6.53 26.32 -0.95
N ALA A 89 7.18 25.17 -1.10
CA ALA A 89 8.28 25.02 -2.07
C ALA A 89 7.74 24.91 -3.51
N GLU A 90 8.40 25.59 -4.47
CA GLU A 90 8.08 25.47 -5.90
C GLU A 90 8.16 24.00 -6.39
N ASN A 91 9.18 23.27 -5.92
CA ASN A 91 9.43 21.87 -6.25
C ASN A 91 9.27 20.98 -5.01
N SER A 92 8.07 20.92 -4.46
CA SER A 92 7.78 20.10 -3.30
C SER A 92 8.14 18.62 -3.51
N ILE A 93 8.60 17.99 -2.45
CA ILE A 93 8.94 16.56 -2.40
C ILE A 93 7.74 15.71 -2.84
N ARG A 94 8.04 14.63 -3.54
CA ARG A 94 7.06 13.65 -4.00
C ARG A 94 7.27 12.32 -3.29
N PHE A 95 6.17 11.66 -2.94
CA PHE A 95 6.19 10.24 -2.64
C PHE A 95 5.80 9.45 -3.89
N VAL A 96 6.14 8.17 -3.92
CA VAL A 96 5.92 7.30 -5.07
C VAL A 96 5.16 6.05 -4.66
N THR A 97 4.25 5.61 -5.52
CA THR A 97 3.44 4.41 -5.33
C THR A 97 3.84 3.30 -6.31
N ALA A 98 3.46 2.08 -5.97
CA ALA A 98 3.32 0.99 -6.91
C ALA A 98 1.83 0.65 -6.99
N PHE A 99 1.36 0.33 -8.18
CA PHE A 99 -0.01 -0.09 -8.40
C PHE A 99 -0.09 -1.61 -8.29
N GLY A 100 -1.16 -2.11 -7.66
CA GLY A 100 -1.46 -3.53 -7.59
C GLY A 100 -2.92 -3.79 -7.95
N GLY A 101 -3.17 -4.83 -8.74
CA GLY A 101 -4.51 -5.17 -9.19
C GLY A 101 -4.68 -6.63 -9.59
N GLN A 102 -5.90 -7.16 -9.44
CA GLN A 102 -6.24 -8.47 -9.96
C GLN A 102 -6.31 -8.43 -11.48
N LEU A 103 -5.58 -9.34 -12.13
CA LEU A 103 -5.49 -9.40 -13.58
C LEU A 103 -6.64 -10.17 -14.23
N SER A 104 -7.03 -9.72 -15.43
CA SER A 104 -7.70 -10.59 -16.39
C SER A 104 -6.71 -11.53 -17.07
N ALA A 105 -7.20 -12.54 -17.76
CA ALA A 105 -6.34 -13.45 -18.53
C ALA A 105 -5.55 -12.69 -19.62
N LEU A 106 -6.15 -11.67 -20.24
CA LEU A 106 -5.49 -10.83 -21.24
C LEU A 106 -4.44 -9.92 -20.59
N ASP A 107 -4.78 -9.27 -19.46
CA ASP A 107 -3.86 -8.38 -18.74
C ASP A 107 -2.62 -9.14 -18.25
N ALA A 108 -2.79 -10.41 -17.82
CA ALA A 108 -1.66 -11.24 -17.42
C ALA A 108 -0.68 -11.51 -18.57
N VAL A 109 -1.18 -11.76 -19.79
CA VAL A 109 -0.32 -11.93 -20.96
C VAL A 109 0.41 -10.62 -21.27
N ILE A 110 -0.28 -9.49 -21.21
CA ILE A 110 0.33 -8.17 -21.45
C ILE A 110 1.37 -7.87 -20.36
N GLY A 111 1.05 -8.14 -19.08
CA GLY A 111 1.96 -7.91 -17.97
C GLY A 111 3.24 -8.75 -18.04
N TRP A 112 3.16 -9.98 -18.53
CA TRP A 112 4.36 -10.81 -18.76
C TRP A 112 5.28 -10.29 -19.88
N LEU A 113 4.74 -9.50 -20.79
CA LEU A 113 5.52 -8.88 -21.88
C LEU A 113 6.12 -7.53 -21.47
N ASP A 114 5.61 -6.89 -20.40
CA ASP A 114 6.15 -5.63 -19.87
C ASP A 114 7.22 -5.91 -18.80
N PRO A 115 8.50 -5.57 -19.03
CA PRO A 115 9.58 -5.81 -18.09
C PRO A 115 9.42 -5.01 -16.77
N ASN A 116 8.56 -3.99 -16.71
CA ASN A 116 8.33 -3.18 -15.54
C ASN A 116 7.18 -3.68 -14.65
N VAL A 117 6.39 -4.62 -15.17
CA VAL A 117 5.27 -5.24 -14.45
C VAL A 117 5.72 -6.60 -13.89
N ARG A 118 5.43 -6.85 -12.62
CA ARG A 118 5.58 -8.18 -12.02
C ARG A 118 4.19 -8.81 -11.90
N VAL A 119 4.08 -10.05 -12.35
CA VAL A 119 2.84 -10.83 -12.31
C VAL A 119 3.03 -11.97 -11.33
N ASP A 120 2.43 -11.86 -10.15
CA ASP A 120 2.52 -12.83 -9.06
C ASP A 120 1.26 -13.72 -9.01
N THR A 121 1.37 -14.90 -8.40
CA THR A 121 0.19 -15.62 -7.89
C THR A 121 -0.36 -14.89 -6.67
N TYR A 122 -1.60 -15.20 -6.27
CA TYR A 122 -2.15 -14.66 -5.01
C TYR A 122 -1.35 -15.12 -3.80
N GLU A 123 -0.86 -16.38 -3.81
CA GLU A 123 -0.05 -16.92 -2.73
C GLU A 123 1.31 -16.22 -2.63
N GLU A 124 1.97 -15.94 -3.76
CA GLU A 124 3.23 -15.19 -3.78
C GLU A 124 3.06 -13.74 -3.32
N HIS A 125 1.91 -13.10 -3.61
CA HIS A 125 1.68 -11.69 -3.30
C HIS A 125 1.09 -11.46 -1.91
N PHE A 126 0.12 -12.29 -1.50
CA PHE A 126 -0.63 -12.10 -0.25
C PHE A 126 -0.26 -13.10 0.85
N GLY A 127 0.49 -14.17 0.52
CA GLY A 127 0.70 -15.29 1.43
C GLY A 127 -0.64 -15.93 1.78
N THR A 128 -0.92 -16.06 3.07
CA THR A 128 -2.20 -16.59 3.58
C THR A 128 -3.30 -15.53 3.71
N ARG A 129 -3.01 -14.25 3.41
CA ARG A 129 -3.97 -13.14 3.56
C ARG A 129 -4.91 -13.03 2.37
N THR A 130 -6.09 -12.45 2.62
CA THR A 130 -6.98 -12.05 1.52
C THR A 130 -6.61 -10.65 1.00
N PRO A 131 -6.94 -10.31 -0.26
CA PRO A 131 -6.73 -8.94 -0.76
C PRO A 131 -7.40 -7.86 0.11
N ALA A 132 -8.59 -8.13 0.66
CA ALA A 132 -9.31 -7.20 1.53
C ALA A 132 -8.56 -6.95 2.85
N THR A 133 -8.05 -8.01 3.47
CA THR A 133 -7.22 -7.95 4.66
C THR A 133 -5.95 -7.16 4.42
N ASN A 134 -5.24 -7.46 3.33
CA ASN A 134 -4.01 -6.76 2.97
C ASN A 134 -4.25 -5.26 2.72
N GLN A 135 -5.37 -4.91 2.09
CA GLN A 135 -5.79 -3.52 1.88
C GLN A 135 -6.05 -2.81 3.22
N LYS A 136 -6.76 -3.46 4.16
CA LYS A 136 -7.01 -2.90 5.50
C LYS A 136 -5.70 -2.63 6.25
N ILE A 137 -4.77 -3.61 6.27
CA ILE A 137 -3.43 -3.44 6.85
C ILE A 137 -2.68 -2.30 6.17
N GLY A 138 -2.76 -2.20 4.85
CA GLY A 138 -2.16 -1.11 4.08
C GLY A 138 -2.65 0.27 4.53
N PHE A 139 -3.96 0.45 4.71
CA PHE A 139 -4.52 1.72 5.18
C PHE A 139 -4.15 2.04 6.62
N GLN A 140 -4.14 1.06 7.52
CA GLN A 140 -3.68 1.24 8.90
C GLN A 140 -2.21 1.65 8.94
N SER A 141 -1.35 0.98 8.15
CA SER A 141 0.07 1.31 8.04
C SER A 141 0.31 2.72 7.45
N MET A 142 -0.51 3.16 6.49
CA MET A 142 -0.46 4.52 5.95
C MET A 142 -0.86 5.56 7.01
N PHE A 143 -1.89 5.28 7.80
CA PHE A 143 -2.31 6.15 8.89
C PHE A 143 -1.19 6.31 9.93
N SER A 144 -0.59 5.21 10.37
CA SER A 144 0.56 5.21 11.28
C SER A 144 1.77 5.96 10.70
N ALA A 145 2.08 5.76 9.42
CA ALA A 145 3.19 6.45 8.76
C ALA A 145 3.02 7.98 8.72
N LYS A 146 1.79 8.48 8.57
CA LYS A 146 1.50 9.91 8.66
C LYS A 146 1.77 10.44 10.05
N GLN A 147 1.23 9.79 11.09
CA GLN A 147 1.43 10.20 12.48
C GLN A 147 2.91 10.23 12.87
N ILE A 148 3.69 9.21 12.45
CA ILE A 148 5.13 9.18 12.70
C ILE A 148 5.83 10.31 11.96
N ALA A 149 5.49 10.55 10.69
CA ALA A 149 6.09 11.63 9.91
C ALA A 149 5.81 13.00 10.52
N GLU A 150 4.60 13.23 10.98
CA GLU A 150 4.17 14.43 11.69
C GLU A 150 4.95 14.62 12.99
N TYR A 151 5.02 13.57 13.82
CA TYR A 151 5.79 13.58 15.07
C TYR A 151 7.27 13.91 14.82
N VAL A 152 7.92 13.18 13.90
CA VAL A 152 9.34 13.36 13.60
C VAL A 152 9.61 14.77 13.06
N ALA A 153 8.78 15.25 12.14
CA ALA A 153 8.94 16.60 11.60
C ALA A 153 8.81 17.67 12.69
N MET A 154 7.78 17.58 13.56
CA MET A 154 7.61 18.54 14.65
C MET A 154 8.77 18.50 15.64
N LYS A 155 9.25 17.32 16.00
CA LYS A 155 10.43 17.16 16.89
C LYS A 155 11.67 17.78 16.28
N ARG A 156 11.94 17.56 15.00
CA ARG A 156 13.08 18.16 14.28
C ARG A 156 13.01 19.70 14.23
N LEU A 157 11.82 20.26 14.19
CA LEU A 157 11.59 21.70 14.23
C LEU A 157 11.64 22.28 15.65
N GLY A 158 11.85 21.45 16.67
CA GLY A 158 11.86 21.90 18.07
C GLY A 158 10.47 22.27 18.59
N LEU A 159 9.41 21.80 17.91
CA LEU A 159 8.02 22.01 18.32
C LEU A 159 7.60 20.95 19.35
N ASP A 160 6.62 21.31 20.18
CA ASP A 160 6.12 20.39 21.21
C ASP A 160 5.24 19.31 20.57
N ALA A 161 5.81 18.11 20.42
CA ALA A 161 5.12 16.93 19.95
C ALA A 161 5.45 15.75 20.87
N THR A 162 4.44 14.99 21.25
CA THR A 162 4.59 13.81 22.10
C THR A 162 4.13 12.57 21.36
N PHE A 163 4.84 11.49 21.62
CA PHE A 163 4.55 10.16 21.11
C PHE A 163 4.32 9.24 22.30
N THR A 164 3.15 8.64 22.37
CA THR A 164 2.79 7.72 23.45
C THR A 164 2.41 6.39 22.81
N GLU A 165 3.16 5.34 23.13
CA GLU A 165 2.76 3.99 22.75
C GLU A 165 1.48 3.60 23.50
N GLY A 166 0.60 2.91 22.83
CA GLY A 166 -0.64 2.41 23.41
C GLY A 166 -0.60 0.89 23.65
N PRO A 167 -1.65 0.35 24.29
CA PRO A 167 -1.76 -1.07 24.58
C PRO A 167 -1.77 -1.93 23.31
N VAL A 168 -1.33 -3.17 23.44
CA VAL A 168 -1.26 -4.13 22.35
C VAL A 168 -2.62 -4.80 22.16
N THR A 169 -3.34 -4.44 21.12
CA THR A 169 -4.63 -5.06 20.79
C THR A 169 -4.52 -5.96 19.55
N VAL A 170 -5.33 -7.00 19.51
CA VAL A 170 -5.44 -7.92 18.36
C VAL A 170 -6.27 -7.24 17.28
N SER A 171 -5.65 -6.79 16.18
CA SER A 171 -6.42 -6.25 15.06
C SER A 171 -6.88 -7.33 14.08
N GLU A 172 -6.15 -8.44 14.02
CA GLU A 172 -6.46 -9.55 13.14
C GLU A 172 -5.81 -10.85 13.65
N LEU A 173 -6.40 -11.99 13.32
CA LEU A 173 -5.85 -13.33 13.59
C LEU A 173 -5.22 -13.89 12.31
N VAL A 174 -3.99 -14.41 12.45
CA VAL A 174 -3.30 -15.16 11.38
C VAL A 174 -3.59 -16.62 11.59
N CYS A 175 -4.36 -17.22 10.68
CA CYS A 175 -4.89 -18.56 10.84
C CYS A 175 -4.40 -19.50 9.74
N ASP A 176 -4.06 -20.75 10.13
CA ASP A 176 -3.90 -21.84 9.20
C ASP A 176 -5.29 -22.32 8.70
N ASP A 177 -5.35 -23.07 7.60
CA ASP A 177 -6.59 -23.65 7.06
C ASP A 177 -7.34 -24.49 8.11
N VAL A 178 -6.59 -25.22 8.94
CA VAL A 178 -7.12 -26.00 10.07
C VAL A 178 -6.38 -25.60 11.35
N PRO A 179 -6.87 -24.54 12.05
CA PRO A 179 -6.18 -24.05 13.25
C PRO A 179 -6.13 -25.10 14.36
N ALA A 180 -4.94 -25.30 14.96
CA ALA A 180 -4.76 -26.13 16.12
C ALA A 180 -5.56 -25.62 17.33
N ALA A 181 -5.90 -26.49 18.29
CA ALA A 181 -6.70 -26.12 19.45
C ALA A 181 -6.02 -25.08 20.36
N ASP A 182 -4.69 -25.07 20.37
CA ASP A 182 -3.82 -24.16 21.13
C ASP A 182 -3.31 -22.97 20.28
N SER A 183 -3.89 -22.74 19.10
CA SER A 183 -3.56 -21.58 18.24
C SER A 183 -4.26 -20.29 18.71
N ALA A 184 -3.66 -19.13 18.40
CA ALA A 184 -4.29 -17.82 18.62
C ALA A 184 -5.69 -17.73 17.98
N CYS A 185 -5.88 -18.34 16.81
CA CYS A 185 -7.17 -18.37 16.10
C CYS A 185 -8.32 -19.03 16.86
N ARG A 186 -8.01 -19.89 17.82
CA ARG A 186 -9.01 -20.58 18.66
C ARG A 186 -9.17 -19.94 20.03
N LEU A 187 -8.16 -19.21 20.49
CA LEU A 187 -8.05 -18.78 21.88
C LEU A 187 -8.19 -17.26 22.06
N LEU A 188 -7.96 -16.48 21.00
CA LEU A 188 -8.03 -15.03 21.01
C LEU A 188 -9.13 -14.52 20.09
N ASN A 189 -9.58 -13.29 20.34
CA ASN A 189 -10.53 -12.59 19.50
C ASN A 189 -9.91 -11.25 19.01
N VAL A 190 -10.42 -10.77 17.89
CA VAL A 190 -10.12 -9.40 17.44
C VAL A 190 -10.67 -8.41 18.48
N GLY A 191 -9.84 -7.44 18.87
CA GLY A 191 -10.14 -6.48 19.93
C GLY A 191 -9.58 -6.87 21.31
N ASP A 192 -9.19 -8.13 21.54
CA ASP A 192 -8.53 -8.52 22.78
C ASP A 192 -7.23 -7.73 22.98
N THR A 193 -7.00 -7.24 24.20
CA THR A 193 -5.76 -6.55 24.59
C THR A 193 -4.83 -7.51 25.32
N ILE A 194 -3.60 -7.67 24.83
CA ILE A 194 -2.56 -8.48 25.50
C ILE A 194 -1.92 -7.61 26.60
N VAL A 195 -1.93 -8.10 27.83
CA VAL A 195 -1.40 -7.38 29.00
C VAL A 195 -0.22 -8.07 29.66
N THR A 196 -0.05 -9.39 29.50
CA THR A 196 1.17 -10.11 29.92
C THR A 196 1.54 -11.19 28.91
N PHE A 197 2.82 -11.53 28.88
CA PHE A 197 3.39 -12.64 28.10
C PHE A 197 4.36 -13.42 29.01
N ASP A 198 4.07 -14.68 29.32
CA ASP A 198 4.79 -15.51 30.29
C ASP A 198 5.00 -14.80 31.65
N GLY A 199 4.02 -13.99 32.06
CA GLY A 199 4.04 -13.23 33.32
C GLY A 199 4.80 -11.91 33.26
N GLU A 200 5.45 -11.56 32.15
CA GLU A 200 6.02 -10.23 31.91
C GLU A 200 4.95 -9.27 31.38
N GLU A 201 4.93 -8.05 31.88
CA GLU A 201 3.99 -7.02 31.43
C GLU A 201 4.28 -6.60 29.98
N VAL A 202 3.21 -6.49 29.20
CA VAL A 202 3.21 -6.02 27.80
C VAL A 202 2.29 -4.82 27.71
N ALA A 203 2.84 -3.64 27.92
CA ALA A 203 2.09 -2.38 27.83
C ALA A 203 2.08 -1.81 26.43
N THR A 204 3.08 -2.15 25.61
CA THR A 204 3.34 -1.53 24.29
C THR A 204 3.75 -2.57 23.27
N LEU A 205 3.71 -2.17 21.98
CA LEU A 205 4.27 -3.01 20.87
C LEU A 205 5.77 -3.25 21.04
N THR A 206 6.51 -2.29 21.59
CA THR A 206 7.92 -2.42 21.91
C THR A 206 8.15 -3.52 22.96
N ASP A 207 7.30 -3.60 23.99
CA ASP A 207 7.36 -4.69 24.98
C ASP A 207 7.06 -6.03 24.34
N LEU A 208 6.01 -6.10 23.50
CA LEU A 208 5.69 -7.34 22.79
C LEU A 208 6.84 -7.81 21.91
N ALA A 209 7.49 -6.92 21.17
CA ALA A 209 8.64 -7.25 20.34
C ALA A 209 9.80 -7.79 21.21
N ARG A 210 10.08 -7.17 22.35
CA ARG A 210 11.12 -7.59 23.30
C ARG A 210 10.87 -8.99 23.85
N VAL A 211 9.66 -9.31 24.32
CA VAL A 211 9.35 -10.64 24.89
C VAL A 211 9.27 -11.74 23.82
N MET A 212 9.07 -11.37 22.57
CA MET A 212 9.09 -12.27 21.41
C MET A 212 10.51 -12.52 20.87
N GLU A 213 11.50 -11.72 21.25
CA GLU A 213 12.86 -11.88 20.77
C GLU A 213 13.45 -13.25 21.16
N GLY A 214 14.01 -13.96 20.19
CA GLY A 214 14.61 -15.28 20.39
C GLY A 214 13.62 -16.45 20.57
N ARG A 215 12.31 -16.21 20.56
CA ARG A 215 11.29 -17.27 20.63
C ARG A 215 11.27 -18.10 19.36
N LYS A 216 10.83 -19.35 19.49
CA LYS A 216 10.75 -20.30 18.39
C LYS A 216 9.32 -20.75 18.14
N ALA A 217 9.00 -20.97 16.88
CA ALA A 217 7.72 -21.58 16.52
C ALA A 217 7.57 -22.96 17.15
N GLY A 218 6.37 -23.26 17.62
CA GLY A 218 6.03 -24.48 18.37
C GLY A 218 6.17 -24.35 19.89
N GLU A 219 6.78 -23.27 20.40
CA GLU A 219 6.76 -22.97 21.84
C GLU A 219 5.34 -22.59 22.28
N SER A 220 4.97 -23.00 23.50
CA SER A 220 3.74 -22.55 24.15
C SER A 220 4.05 -21.42 25.10
N VAL A 221 3.24 -20.36 25.05
CA VAL A 221 3.40 -19.14 25.86
C VAL A 221 2.10 -18.85 26.60
N ASP A 222 2.20 -18.33 27.80
CA ASP A 222 1.05 -17.93 28.61
C ASP A 222 0.78 -16.43 28.42
N LEU A 223 -0.39 -16.11 27.87
CA LEU A 223 -0.86 -14.75 27.71
C LEU A 223 -1.94 -14.44 28.75
N GLU A 224 -1.89 -13.26 29.35
CA GLU A 224 -3.11 -12.67 29.93
C GLU A 224 -3.66 -11.65 28.95
N VAL A 225 -4.94 -11.75 28.66
CA VAL A 225 -5.64 -10.83 27.76
C VAL A 225 -6.86 -10.22 28.43
N VAL A 226 -7.17 -9.00 28.06
CA VAL A 226 -8.42 -8.33 28.44
C VAL A 226 -9.32 -8.33 27.21
N PRO A 227 -10.55 -8.87 27.31
CA PRO A 227 -11.47 -8.94 26.17
C PRO A 227 -11.86 -7.57 25.64
N ASP A 228 -12.19 -7.51 24.34
CA ASP A 228 -12.70 -6.31 23.69
C ASP A 228 -13.85 -5.64 24.49
N GLY A 229 -13.87 -4.32 24.50
CA GLY A 229 -14.85 -3.53 25.22
C GLY A 229 -14.63 -3.43 26.73
N LYS A 230 -13.50 -3.93 27.24
CA LYS A 230 -13.06 -3.75 28.64
C LYS A 230 -11.83 -2.84 28.67
N GLU A 231 -11.67 -2.11 29.79
CA GLU A 231 -10.48 -1.27 29.97
C GLU A 231 -9.24 -2.14 30.15
N PRO A 232 -8.11 -1.84 29.47
CA PRO A 232 -6.88 -2.64 29.53
C PRO A 232 -6.30 -2.84 30.94
N ASP A 233 -6.57 -1.93 31.86
CA ASP A 233 -6.13 -1.96 33.26
C ASP A 233 -7.09 -2.71 34.20
N ASP A 234 -8.25 -3.17 33.70
CA ASP A 234 -9.20 -3.96 34.49
C ASP A 234 -8.65 -5.36 34.79
N LYS A 235 -8.01 -5.48 35.95
CA LYS A 235 -7.46 -6.76 36.42
C LYS A 235 -8.51 -7.86 36.59
N SER A 236 -9.77 -7.50 36.83
CA SER A 236 -10.87 -8.46 37.03
C SER A 236 -11.33 -9.08 35.70
N ALA A 237 -11.09 -8.40 34.58
CA ALA A 237 -11.43 -8.85 33.25
C ALA A 237 -10.35 -9.73 32.60
N ARG A 238 -9.16 -9.84 33.20
CA ARG A 238 -8.04 -10.60 32.66
C ARG A 238 -8.36 -12.08 32.53
N GLN A 239 -8.00 -12.66 31.39
CA GLN A 239 -8.19 -14.07 31.08
C GLN A 239 -6.87 -14.67 30.62
N LYS A 240 -6.52 -15.82 31.20
CA LYS A 240 -5.32 -16.55 30.77
C LYS A 240 -5.58 -17.40 29.54
N ARG A 241 -4.63 -17.41 28.63
CA ARG A 241 -4.62 -18.19 27.41
C ARG A 241 -3.21 -18.76 27.18
N THR A 242 -3.09 -20.07 27.03
CA THR A 242 -1.83 -20.70 26.61
C THR A 242 -1.87 -20.90 25.12
N VAL A 243 -1.06 -20.13 24.40
CA VAL A 243 -1.03 -20.08 22.93
C VAL A 243 0.26 -20.71 22.42
N ARG A 244 0.15 -21.52 21.36
CA ARG A 244 1.33 -22.04 20.64
C ARG A 244 1.76 -21.05 19.59
N LEU A 245 3.05 -20.68 19.60
CA LEU A 245 3.67 -19.83 18.57
C LEU A 245 3.73 -20.55 17.24
N MET A 246 3.41 -19.86 16.16
CA MET A 246 3.47 -20.36 14.79
C MET A 246 4.63 -19.72 14.02
N ILE A 247 4.97 -20.29 12.85
CA ILE A 247 5.93 -19.70 11.93
C ILE A 247 5.27 -18.53 11.22
N HIS A 248 6.01 -17.42 11.06
CA HIS A 248 5.54 -16.31 10.25
C HIS A 248 5.32 -16.78 8.80
N PRO A 249 4.15 -16.51 8.17
CA PRO A 249 3.83 -17.07 6.86
C PRO A 249 4.75 -16.58 5.73
N GLU A 250 5.36 -15.40 5.88
CA GLU A 250 6.23 -14.79 4.86
C GLU A 250 7.72 -14.76 5.24
N GLU A 251 8.06 -15.00 6.53
CA GLU A 251 9.44 -14.94 7.04
C GLU A 251 9.81 -16.28 7.67
N ALA A 252 10.47 -17.14 6.91
CA ALA A 252 10.88 -18.45 7.39
C ALA A 252 11.77 -18.34 8.65
N GLY A 253 11.40 -19.08 9.70
CA GLY A 253 12.15 -19.15 10.97
C GLY A 253 11.76 -18.09 12.00
N ARG A 254 10.95 -17.09 11.66
CA ARG A 254 10.43 -16.13 12.62
C ARG A 254 9.18 -16.71 13.32
N ALA A 255 9.18 -16.69 14.64
CA ALA A 255 8.01 -17.06 15.43
C ALA A 255 7.06 -15.87 15.61
N ILE A 256 5.76 -16.14 15.56
CA ILE A 256 4.70 -15.17 15.87
C ILE A 256 3.64 -15.81 16.76
N ILE A 257 2.88 -14.99 17.47
CA ILE A 257 1.73 -15.44 18.28
C ILE A 257 0.60 -15.95 17.37
N GLY A 258 0.52 -15.50 16.13
CA GLY A 258 -0.60 -15.74 15.22
C GLY A 258 -1.63 -14.61 15.23
N ILE A 259 -1.17 -13.40 15.49
CA ILE A 259 -1.96 -12.16 15.44
C ILE A 259 -1.28 -11.10 14.60
N VAL A 260 -2.07 -10.15 14.13
CA VAL A 260 -1.61 -8.83 13.70
C VAL A 260 -1.94 -7.87 14.83
N PRO A 261 -0.94 -7.30 15.52
CA PRO A 261 -1.21 -6.32 16.58
C PRO A 261 -1.66 -4.99 15.98
N ALA A 262 -2.61 -4.32 16.61
CA ALA A 262 -2.97 -2.95 16.26
C ALA A 262 -1.89 -1.97 16.72
N ASP A 263 -1.66 -0.95 15.90
CA ASP A 263 -0.91 0.23 16.29
C ASP A 263 -1.87 1.20 17.00
N THR A 264 -1.83 1.21 18.33
CA THR A 264 -2.69 2.03 19.19
C THR A 264 -1.97 3.25 19.74
N ARG A 265 -0.79 3.57 19.19
CA ARG A 265 -0.01 4.75 19.56
C ARG A 265 -0.81 6.04 19.35
N THR A 266 -0.55 7.02 20.19
CA THR A 266 -1.12 8.36 20.08
C THR A 266 -0.03 9.38 19.86
N VAL A 267 -0.19 10.21 18.85
CA VAL A 267 0.67 11.36 18.59
C VAL A 267 -0.10 12.62 18.92
N THR A 268 0.44 13.41 19.84
CA THR A 268 -0.11 14.73 20.17
C THR A 268 0.77 15.79 19.56
N LEU A 269 0.19 16.69 18.77
CA LEU A 269 0.87 17.74 18.02
C LEU A 269 0.41 19.12 18.54
N PRO A 270 1.25 20.17 18.41
CA PRO A 270 0.89 21.51 18.84
C PRO A 270 -0.25 22.14 18.03
N PHE A 271 -0.53 21.62 16.83
CA PHE A 271 -1.63 22.01 15.93
C PHE A 271 -2.00 20.79 15.07
N GLU A 272 -3.17 20.84 14.44
CA GLU A 272 -3.59 19.75 13.57
C GLU A 272 -2.82 19.76 12.24
N VAL A 273 -2.32 18.59 11.85
CA VAL A 273 -1.67 18.34 10.57
C VAL A 273 -2.49 17.29 9.83
N GLY A 274 -2.87 17.57 8.61
CA GLY A 274 -3.56 16.62 7.76
C GLY A 274 -2.72 16.29 6.52
N ILE A 275 -2.57 15.00 6.20
CA ILE A 275 -1.96 14.54 4.95
C ILE A 275 -2.99 13.69 4.19
N SER A 276 -3.51 14.21 3.09
CA SER A 276 -4.54 13.51 2.30
C SER A 276 -3.93 12.46 1.38
N THR A 277 -4.30 11.19 1.60
CA THR A 277 -3.86 10.04 0.78
C THR A 277 -5.04 9.10 0.52
N PRO A 278 -6.11 9.55 -0.17
CA PRO A 278 -7.23 8.69 -0.46
C PRO A 278 -6.76 7.48 -1.28
N ASP A 279 -7.27 6.31 -0.95
CA ASP A 279 -7.04 5.04 -1.66
C ASP A 279 -5.57 4.57 -1.75
N ILE A 280 -4.67 5.14 -0.92
CA ILE A 280 -3.26 4.77 -0.88
C ILE A 280 -2.96 4.08 0.45
N GLY A 281 -2.43 2.86 0.37
CA GLY A 281 -2.01 2.07 1.52
C GLY A 281 -0.49 1.89 1.62
N GLY A 282 -0.05 1.41 2.77
CA GLY A 282 1.35 1.08 3.04
C GLY A 282 2.17 2.22 3.65
N PRO A 283 3.19 1.90 4.48
CA PRO A 283 3.93 2.88 5.27
C PRO A 283 5.09 3.55 4.51
N SER A 284 5.35 3.17 3.26
CA SER A 284 6.56 3.52 2.51
C SER A 284 6.67 4.99 2.06
N ALA A 285 5.68 5.83 2.38
CA ALA A 285 5.72 7.26 2.13
C ALA A 285 6.20 8.09 3.33
N GLY A 286 6.49 7.46 4.48
CA GLY A 286 6.86 8.13 5.72
C GLY A 286 8.02 9.12 5.56
N LEU A 287 9.11 8.71 4.91
CA LEU A 287 10.24 9.59 4.62
C LEU A 287 9.81 10.83 3.79
N ALA A 288 9.02 10.61 2.74
CA ALA A 288 8.58 11.72 1.88
C ALA A 288 7.66 12.70 2.63
N PHE A 289 6.81 12.20 3.50
CA PHE A 289 5.94 13.04 4.34
C PHE A 289 6.75 13.86 5.34
N THR A 290 7.70 13.22 6.04
CA THR A 290 8.59 13.92 6.99
C THR A 290 9.36 15.03 6.31
N LEU A 291 10.02 14.74 5.17
CA LEU A 291 10.79 15.74 4.43
C LEU A 291 9.91 16.87 3.88
N ALA A 292 8.70 16.55 3.41
CA ALA A 292 7.80 17.58 2.91
C ALA A 292 7.24 18.48 4.03
N LEU A 293 6.96 17.93 5.21
CA LEU A 293 6.58 18.73 6.37
C LEU A 293 7.70 19.66 6.81
N LEU A 294 8.94 19.17 6.83
CA LEU A 294 10.12 19.98 7.12
C LEU A 294 10.28 21.12 6.08
N ASP A 295 10.14 20.81 4.79
CA ASP A 295 10.25 21.77 3.69
C ASP A 295 9.17 22.88 3.77
N GLU A 296 7.94 22.51 4.11
CA GLU A 296 6.80 23.44 4.23
C GLU A 296 6.87 24.35 5.49
N LEU A 297 7.54 23.88 6.53
CA LEU A 297 7.59 24.58 7.83
C LEU A 297 8.92 25.26 8.12
N THR A 298 9.89 25.18 7.21
CA THR A 298 11.16 25.90 7.31
C THR A 298 11.34 26.89 6.15
N GLU A 299 12.04 27.99 6.43
CA GLU A 299 12.44 28.89 5.36
C GLU A 299 13.44 28.23 4.42
N GLY A 300 13.29 28.45 3.14
CA GLY A 300 14.17 27.92 2.12
C GLY A 300 13.47 26.86 1.24
N ASN A 301 14.24 25.96 0.68
CA ASN A 301 13.76 24.92 -0.23
C ASN A 301 14.73 23.73 -0.18
N LEU A 302 14.34 22.64 0.45
CA LEU A 302 15.16 21.43 0.60
C LEU A 302 15.45 20.75 -0.75
N THR A 303 14.59 20.92 -1.73
CA THR A 303 14.77 20.33 -3.06
C THR A 303 15.60 21.19 -4.01
N GLY A 304 15.83 22.47 -3.68
CA GLY A 304 16.45 23.43 -4.57
C GLY A 304 15.65 23.53 -5.88
N ARG A 305 16.32 23.34 -7.03
CA ARG A 305 15.68 23.29 -8.35
C ARG A 305 15.39 21.86 -8.82
N GLY A 306 15.71 20.87 -7.99
CA GLY A 306 15.55 19.46 -8.32
C GLY A 306 14.12 18.96 -8.12
N ARG A 307 13.76 17.94 -8.88
CA ARG A 307 12.54 17.18 -8.64
C ARG A 307 12.91 15.96 -7.79
N VAL A 308 12.67 16.07 -6.48
CA VAL A 308 13.00 15.02 -5.51
C VAL A 308 11.81 14.11 -5.29
N VAL A 309 12.03 12.81 -5.45
CA VAL A 309 11.10 11.74 -5.06
C VAL A 309 11.74 11.00 -3.90
N ALA A 310 10.96 10.65 -2.88
CA ALA A 310 11.44 9.90 -1.74
C ALA A 310 10.51 8.72 -1.42
N THR A 311 11.09 7.63 -0.95
CA THR A 311 10.38 6.47 -0.41
C THR A 311 11.16 5.91 0.78
N GLY A 312 10.45 5.37 1.74
CA GLY A 312 11.00 4.80 2.98
C GLY A 312 9.94 4.79 4.05
N THR A 313 9.93 3.76 4.89
CA THR A 313 9.22 3.83 6.16
C THR A 313 9.95 4.80 7.09
N MET A 314 9.28 5.32 8.10
CA MET A 314 9.88 6.18 9.12
C MET A 314 9.53 5.62 10.49
N SER A 315 10.52 5.52 11.38
CA SER A 315 10.28 5.21 12.80
C SER A 315 10.23 6.48 13.64
N GLU A 316 9.72 6.36 14.86
CA GLU A 316 9.72 7.43 15.87
C GLU A 316 11.15 7.81 16.34
N LYS A 317 12.13 6.95 16.05
CA LYS A 317 13.57 7.19 16.27
C LYS A 317 14.26 7.83 15.07
N GLU A 318 13.47 8.27 14.09
CA GLU A 318 13.94 8.92 12.86
C GLU A 318 14.66 7.97 11.89
N GLU A 319 14.56 6.66 12.07
CA GLU A 319 15.18 5.67 11.18
C GLU A 319 14.36 5.46 9.92
N VAL A 320 15.06 5.37 8.79
CA VAL A 320 14.44 5.07 7.49
C VAL A 320 14.52 3.57 7.22
N GLY A 321 13.39 2.91 7.24
CA GLY A 321 13.31 1.47 7.01
C GLY A 321 13.02 1.08 5.56
N PRO A 322 13.25 -0.20 5.20
CA PRO A 322 13.12 -0.72 3.85
C PRO A 322 11.67 -0.71 3.35
N ILE A 323 11.52 -0.87 2.03
CA ILE A 323 10.21 -0.85 1.36
C ILE A 323 10.10 -1.96 0.32
N GLY A 324 8.88 -2.33 -0.06
CA GLY A 324 8.63 -3.21 -1.19
C GLY A 324 8.49 -2.48 -2.53
N ALA A 325 8.53 -3.25 -3.61
CA ALA A 325 8.32 -2.77 -4.98
C ALA A 325 9.27 -1.66 -5.43
N LEU A 326 10.53 -1.71 -4.98
CA LEU A 326 11.51 -0.66 -5.26
C LEU A 326 11.73 -0.47 -6.77
N ARG A 327 11.79 -1.56 -7.54
CA ARG A 327 11.93 -1.52 -9.01
C ARG A 327 10.79 -0.72 -9.66
N GLN A 328 9.54 -1.01 -9.34
CA GLN A 328 8.36 -0.33 -9.88
C GLN A 328 8.34 1.15 -9.48
N LYS A 329 8.67 1.44 -8.23
CA LYS A 329 8.78 2.81 -7.72
C LYS A 329 9.89 3.61 -8.41
N ALA A 330 11.00 2.96 -8.75
CA ALA A 330 12.09 3.60 -9.49
C ALA A 330 11.67 3.98 -10.92
N VAL A 331 10.92 3.11 -11.59
CA VAL A 331 10.31 3.42 -12.90
C VAL A 331 9.36 4.61 -12.78
N ALA A 332 8.44 4.59 -11.81
CA ALA A 332 7.49 5.69 -11.59
C ALA A 332 8.21 7.03 -11.26
N ALA A 333 9.30 6.99 -10.49
CA ALA A 333 10.12 8.17 -10.22
C ALA A 333 10.81 8.70 -11.50
N ARG A 334 11.36 7.82 -12.34
CA ARG A 334 11.94 8.16 -13.64
C ARG A 334 10.90 8.84 -14.55
N ASP A 335 9.74 8.22 -14.68
CA ASP A 335 8.67 8.67 -15.57
C ASP A 335 8.09 10.03 -15.12
N ALA A 336 8.14 10.30 -13.81
CA ALA A 336 7.85 11.62 -13.26
C ALA A 336 8.98 12.63 -13.47
N GLY A 337 10.10 12.24 -14.09
CA GLY A 337 11.26 13.10 -14.34
C GLY A 337 12.02 13.48 -13.06
N ALA A 338 12.14 12.55 -12.10
CA ALA A 338 12.92 12.77 -10.90
C ALA A 338 14.39 13.04 -11.23
N THR A 339 14.96 14.07 -10.61
CA THR A 339 16.40 14.35 -10.66
C THR A 339 17.14 13.64 -9.53
N LEU A 340 16.42 13.32 -8.45
CA LEU A 340 16.89 12.54 -7.32
C LEU A 340 15.76 11.64 -6.81
N PHE A 341 16.05 10.36 -6.62
CA PHE A 341 15.15 9.43 -5.95
C PHE A 341 15.83 8.88 -4.69
N LEU A 342 15.33 9.28 -3.52
CA LEU A 342 15.83 8.84 -2.23
C LEU A 342 15.20 7.50 -1.86
N VAL A 343 16.04 6.51 -1.59
CA VAL A 343 15.64 5.16 -1.17
C VAL A 343 16.30 4.79 0.15
N PRO A 344 15.72 3.89 0.97
CA PRO A 344 16.30 3.50 2.24
C PRO A 344 17.72 2.92 2.10
N ALA A 345 18.60 3.26 3.03
CA ALA A 345 19.95 2.69 3.08
C ALA A 345 19.95 1.18 3.35
N GLY A 346 18.98 0.72 4.14
CA GLY A 346 18.80 -0.70 4.48
C GLY A 346 18.21 -1.57 3.36
N GLN A 347 17.95 -1.00 2.18
CA GLN A 347 17.52 -1.77 1.01
C GLN A 347 18.72 -2.61 0.50
N SER A 348 18.49 -3.85 0.08
CA SER A 348 19.55 -4.72 -0.40
C SER A 348 20.24 -4.16 -1.64
N ASP A 349 21.53 -4.51 -1.82
CA ASP A 349 22.30 -4.06 -2.99
C ASP A 349 21.72 -4.59 -4.31
N GLU A 350 21.13 -5.78 -4.28
CA GLU A 350 20.47 -6.40 -5.43
C GLU A 350 19.22 -5.59 -5.86
N GLU A 351 18.31 -5.30 -4.91
CA GLU A 351 17.12 -4.48 -5.20
C GLU A 351 17.48 -3.08 -5.70
N VAL A 352 18.53 -2.47 -5.13
CA VAL A 352 19.00 -1.15 -5.59
C VAL A 352 19.62 -1.23 -7.00
N ALA A 353 20.32 -2.31 -7.32
CA ALA A 353 20.88 -2.53 -8.66
C ALA A 353 19.75 -2.72 -9.69
N GLU A 354 18.74 -3.54 -9.38
CA GLU A 354 17.56 -3.71 -10.23
C GLU A 354 16.77 -2.41 -10.42
N ALA A 355 16.59 -1.66 -9.34
CA ALA A 355 15.93 -0.36 -9.39
C ALA A 355 16.69 0.65 -10.27
N ARG A 356 18.02 0.68 -10.19
CA ARG A 356 18.86 1.51 -11.08
C ARG A 356 18.79 1.10 -12.52
N ALA A 357 18.78 -0.21 -12.79
CA ALA A 357 18.65 -0.73 -14.14
C ALA A 357 17.31 -0.31 -14.77
N ALA A 358 16.22 -0.29 -14.00
CA ALA A 358 14.88 0.08 -14.46
C ALA A 358 14.61 1.58 -14.44
N GLY A 359 15.02 2.25 -13.37
CA GLY A 359 14.71 3.66 -13.09
C GLY A 359 15.78 4.67 -13.53
N GLY A 360 17.03 4.24 -13.71
CA GLY A 360 18.14 5.13 -14.10
C GLY A 360 19.07 5.53 -12.93
N PRO A 361 20.07 6.38 -13.18
CA PRO A 361 21.15 6.68 -12.24
C PRO A 361 20.79 7.67 -11.13
N GLN A 362 19.60 8.28 -11.15
CA GLN A 362 19.17 9.31 -10.17
C GLN A 362 18.86 8.77 -8.77
N ILE A 363 19.09 7.49 -8.52
CA ILE A 363 18.79 6.85 -7.24
C ILE A 363 19.92 7.15 -6.25
N GLY A 364 19.59 7.83 -5.15
CA GLY A 364 20.44 8.09 -3.99
C GLY A 364 19.93 7.35 -2.75
N ARG A 365 20.84 6.83 -1.92
CA ARG A 365 20.47 6.21 -0.63
C ARG A 365 20.28 7.28 0.43
N ALA A 366 19.16 7.26 1.14
CA ALA A 366 18.92 8.05 2.34
C ALA A 366 19.51 7.32 3.54
N HIS A 367 20.44 8.00 4.23
CA HIS A 367 20.92 7.63 5.55
C HIS A 367 20.36 8.63 6.56
N VAL A 368 19.99 8.15 7.72
CA VAL A 368 19.62 8.99 8.86
C VAL A 368 20.68 8.84 9.94
#